data_cf0b756d79de039d90ecbd09ee306947
#
_entry.id   cf0b756d79de039d90ecbd09ee306947
#
_cell.length_a   1.000
_cell.length_b   1.000
_cell.length_c   1.000
_cell.angle_alpha   90.00
_cell.angle_beta   90.00
_cell.angle_gamma   90.00
#
_symmetry.space_group_name_H-M   'P 1'
#
loop_
_entity.id
_entity.type
_entity.pdbx_description
1 polymer ?
#
loop_
_entity_poly.entity_id
_entity_poly.type
_entity_poly.pdbx_seq_one_letter_code
_entity_poly.pdbx_strand_id
1 'polypeptide(L)'
;MRTTVVSQLRSVRLASVPFAILVILPLDGCASWGTQALSVKDTPSPELLGAKDINPAMRERILSSVGQDAHERALRDQLQQQPGNVDAAIQLTKALLARKLPKEALQVLDGVLIAAPGNLRTLNAKGVVLDICGRHGAAQALYRQALRKEPGNQMLVNNLNRSLALDEKSGRSAPARSR
;
A
#
# COMPACT_ATOMS: atom_id res chain seq x y z
N MET A 1 -17.02 -56.58 3.39
CA MET A 1 -18.06 -55.89 4.19
C MET A 1 -18.33 -54.56 3.53
N ARG A 2 -19.53 -54.40 3.00
CA ARG A 2 -20.02 -53.21 2.30
C ARG A 2 -20.67 -52.31 3.34
N THR A 3 -20.31 -51.03 3.37
CA THR A 3 -21.09 -50.00 4.05
C THR A 3 -21.34 -48.83 3.07
N THR A 4 -22.57 -48.82 2.61
CA THR A 4 -23.24 -47.77 1.85
C THR A 4 -23.53 -46.57 2.76
N VAL A 5 -23.07 -45.37 2.36
CA VAL A 5 -23.46 -44.11 2.97
C VAL A 5 -24.59 -43.49 2.14
N VAL A 6 -25.73 -43.37 2.78
CA VAL A 6 -26.99 -42.85 2.23
C VAL A 6 -26.91 -41.31 2.16
N SER A 7 -27.12 -40.78 0.96
CA SER A 7 -27.28 -39.33 0.70
C SER A 7 -28.67 -38.87 1.17
N GLN A 8 -28.70 -37.94 2.12
CA GLN A 8 -29.92 -37.23 2.54
C GLN A 8 -30.11 -35.98 1.65
N LEU A 9 -31.00 -36.11 0.69
CA LEU A 9 -31.59 -35.00 -0.05
C LEU A 9 -32.63 -34.31 0.86
N ARG A 10 -32.36 -33.11 1.32
CA ARG A 10 -33.34 -32.23 1.95
C ARG A 10 -34.05 -31.43 0.88
N SER A 11 -35.29 -31.81 0.62
CA SER A 11 -36.26 -31.09 -0.21
C SER A 11 -36.61 -29.73 0.40
N VAL A 12 -36.29 -28.65 -0.33
CA VAL A 12 -36.75 -27.31 -0.03
C VAL A 12 -38.18 -27.15 -0.51
N ARG A 13 -39.10 -26.93 0.41
CA ARG A 13 -40.52 -26.64 0.12
C ARG A 13 -40.64 -25.22 -0.39
N LEU A 14 -41.14 -25.06 -1.63
CA LEU A 14 -41.61 -23.78 -2.14
C LEU A 14 -42.87 -23.37 -1.36
N ALA A 15 -42.75 -22.25 -0.63
CA ALA A 15 -43.91 -21.57 -0.07
C ALA A 15 -44.46 -20.61 -1.12
N SER A 16 -45.68 -20.86 -1.57
CA SER A 16 -46.45 -20.02 -2.47
C SER A 16 -46.87 -18.73 -1.75
N VAL A 17 -46.43 -17.56 -2.30
CA VAL A 17 -46.85 -16.24 -1.86
C VAL A 17 -48.11 -15.84 -2.63
N PRO A 18 -49.22 -15.45 -1.99
CA PRO A 18 -50.41 -15.02 -2.68
C PRO A 18 -50.20 -13.61 -3.32
N PHE A 19 -50.62 -13.52 -4.55
CA PHE A 19 -50.60 -12.34 -5.40
C PHE A 19 -51.64 -11.35 -4.89
N ALA A 20 -51.20 -10.29 -4.18
CA ALA A 20 -52.05 -9.16 -3.78
C ALA A 20 -52.16 -8.20 -4.96
N ILE A 21 -53.37 -8.13 -5.55
CA ILE A 21 -53.72 -7.15 -6.60
C ILE A 21 -53.82 -5.79 -5.95
N LEU A 22 -52.85 -4.93 -6.18
CA LEU A 22 -52.89 -3.50 -5.80
C LEU A 22 -53.61 -2.72 -6.90
N VAL A 23 -54.81 -2.27 -6.59
CA VAL A 23 -55.63 -1.36 -7.45
C VAL A 23 -54.95 0.02 -7.42
N ILE A 24 -54.37 0.40 -8.55
CA ILE A 24 -53.79 1.73 -8.73
C ILE A 24 -54.93 2.68 -9.20
N LEU A 25 -55.37 3.55 -8.32
CA LEU A 25 -56.23 4.68 -8.67
C LEU A 25 -55.36 5.78 -9.36
N PRO A 26 -55.78 6.32 -10.50
CA PRO A 26 -55.11 7.47 -11.08
C PRO A 26 -55.48 8.72 -10.30
N LEU A 27 -54.53 9.27 -9.56
CA LEU A 27 -54.58 10.61 -9.03
C LEU A 27 -54.03 11.56 -10.09
N ASP A 28 -54.91 12.09 -10.92
CA ASP A 28 -54.62 13.26 -11.76
C ASP A 28 -54.37 14.47 -10.85
N GLY A 29 -53.15 14.58 -10.40
CA GLY A 29 -52.59 15.75 -9.73
C GLY A 29 -51.63 16.46 -10.69
N CYS A 30 -52.14 17.38 -11.50
CA CYS A 30 -51.30 18.36 -12.20
C CYS A 30 -50.61 19.26 -11.18
N ALA A 31 -49.48 18.78 -10.63
CA ALA A 31 -48.48 19.65 -10.01
C ALA A 31 -47.42 19.90 -11.09
N SER A 32 -47.61 20.99 -11.82
CA SER A 32 -46.56 21.62 -12.61
C SER A 32 -45.42 22.04 -11.65
N TRP A 33 -44.57 21.10 -11.33
CA TRP A 33 -43.26 21.42 -10.78
C TRP A 33 -42.43 21.96 -11.93
N GLY A 34 -42.46 23.29 -12.06
CA GLY A 34 -41.50 23.98 -12.88
C GLY A 34 -40.13 23.48 -12.47
N THR A 35 -39.51 22.76 -13.38
CA THR A 35 -38.06 22.58 -13.35
C THR A 35 -37.47 23.98 -13.50
N GLN A 36 -37.38 24.71 -12.38
CA GLN A 36 -36.36 25.73 -12.28
C GLN A 36 -35.06 24.95 -12.49
N ALA A 37 -34.60 24.93 -13.75
CA ALA A 37 -33.22 24.70 -13.99
C ALA A 37 -32.50 25.63 -13.02
N LEU A 38 -31.86 25.04 -11.98
CA LEU A 38 -30.88 25.74 -11.21
C LEU A 38 -29.82 26.12 -12.25
N SER A 39 -30.03 27.31 -12.86
CA SER A 39 -28.97 28.01 -13.53
C SER A 39 -27.88 28.10 -12.45
N VAL A 40 -26.93 27.18 -12.46
CA VAL A 40 -25.64 27.41 -11.84
C VAL A 40 -25.16 28.66 -12.53
N LYS A 41 -25.55 29.82 -11.98
CA LYS A 41 -24.88 31.07 -12.24
C LYS A 41 -23.43 30.67 -12.07
N ASP A 42 -22.62 30.78 -13.14
CA ASP A 42 -21.19 30.66 -13.09
C ASP A 42 -20.73 31.62 -11.98
N THR A 43 -20.81 31.13 -10.73
CA THR A 43 -20.05 31.70 -9.66
C THR A 43 -18.63 31.53 -10.14
N PRO A 44 -17.91 32.62 -10.44
CA PRO A 44 -16.51 32.50 -10.78
C PRO A 44 -15.94 31.63 -9.68
N SER A 45 -15.37 30.48 -10.07
CA SER A 45 -14.66 29.57 -9.14
C SER A 45 -13.93 30.48 -8.19
N PRO A 46 -14.09 30.34 -6.85
CA PRO A 46 -13.41 31.23 -5.94
C PRO A 46 -11.96 31.19 -6.37
N GLU A 47 -11.54 32.24 -7.07
CA GLU A 47 -10.16 32.42 -7.48
C GLU A 47 -9.43 32.35 -6.14
N LEU A 48 -8.77 31.22 -5.88
CA LEU A 48 -7.97 31.05 -4.68
C LEU A 48 -7.08 32.29 -4.62
N LEU A 49 -7.46 33.19 -3.72
CA LEU A 49 -6.77 34.45 -3.52
C LEU A 49 -5.29 34.11 -3.36
N GLY A 50 -4.45 34.46 -4.36
CA GLY A 50 -3.03 34.12 -4.41
C GLY A 50 -2.62 33.05 -5.44
N ALA A 51 -3.56 32.37 -6.13
CA ALA A 51 -3.15 31.36 -7.15
C ALA A 51 -2.48 31.99 -8.38
N LYS A 52 -2.67 33.28 -8.63
CA LYS A 52 -2.02 34.01 -9.73
C LYS A 52 -0.54 34.28 -9.49
N ASP A 53 -0.11 34.33 -8.22
CA ASP A 53 1.25 34.71 -7.84
C ASP A 53 2.17 33.54 -7.54
N ILE A 54 1.68 32.29 -7.71
CA ILE A 54 2.53 31.12 -7.49
C ILE A 54 3.50 30.99 -8.65
N ASN A 55 4.79 31.13 -8.35
CA ASN A 55 5.88 30.86 -9.28
C ASN A 55 5.65 29.51 -9.99
N PRO A 56 5.80 29.42 -11.33
CA PRO A 56 5.63 28.16 -12.09
C PRO A 56 6.39 26.98 -11.49
N ALA A 57 7.60 27.18 -10.99
CA ALA A 57 8.38 26.15 -10.31
C ALA A 57 7.74 25.69 -8.99
N MET A 58 7.08 26.58 -8.26
CA MET A 58 6.33 26.21 -7.04
C MET A 58 5.08 25.41 -7.40
N ARG A 59 4.36 25.83 -8.44
CA ARG A 59 3.18 25.07 -8.94
C ARG A 59 3.56 23.66 -9.32
N GLU A 60 4.65 23.46 -10.06
CA GLU A 60 5.15 22.15 -10.45
C GLU A 60 5.49 21.28 -9.22
N ARG A 61 6.14 21.84 -8.21
CA ARG A 61 6.43 21.15 -6.96
C ARG A 61 5.17 20.71 -6.22
N ILE A 62 4.14 21.57 -6.17
CA ILE A 62 2.85 21.24 -5.54
C ILE A 62 2.19 20.10 -6.31
N LEU A 63 2.12 20.18 -7.63
CA LEU A 63 1.51 19.12 -8.46
C LEU A 63 2.23 17.80 -8.32
N SER A 64 3.57 17.81 -8.30
CA SER A 64 4.36 16.59 -8.12
C SER A 64 4.16 15.98 -6.72
N SER A 65 4.10 16.81 -5.67
CA SER A 65 3.86 16.29 -4.31
C SER A 65 2.47 15.69 -4.15
N VAL A 66 1.44 16.34 -4.71
CA VAL A 66 0.05 15.79 -4.71
C VAL A 66 -0.01 14.47 -5.47
N GLY A 67 0.68 14.37 -6.61
CA GLY A 67 0.77 13.11 -7.36
C GLY A 67 1.47 12.00 -6.59
N GLN A 68 2.55 12.31 -5.87
CA GLN A 68 3.25 11.37 -5.01
C GLN A 68 2.37 10.88 -3.86
N ASP A 69 1.64 11.77 -3.18
CA ASP A 69 0.73 11.40 -2.09
C ASP A 69 -0.44 10.52 -2.58
N ALA A 70 -0.96 10.78 -3.79
CA ALA A 70 -1.99 9.95 -4.40
C ALA A 70 -1.45 8.54 -4.73
N HIS A 71 -0.23 8.46 -5.26
CA HIS A 71 0.43 7.19 -5.56
C HIS A 71 0.70 6.37 -4.29
N GLU A 72 1.21 7.00 -3.23
CA GLU A 72 1.41 6.31 -1.94
C GLU A 72 0.11 5.76 -1.36
N ARG A 73 -1.00 6.52 -1.45
CA ARG A 73 -2.33 6.05 -1.00
C ARG A 73 -2.76 4.83 -1.78
N ALA A 74 -2.67 4.85 -3.10
CA ALA A 74 -3.02 3.72 -3.95
C ALA A 74 -2.19 2.45 -3.60
N LEU A 75 -0.89 2.59 -3.31
CA LEU A 75 -0.04 1.48 -2.89
C LEU A 75 -0.45 0.93 -1.51
N ARG A 76 -0.84 1.78 -0.56
CA ARG A 76 -1.36 1.35 0.74
C ARG A 76 -2.68 0.59 0.60
N ASP A 77 -3.59 1.07 -0.26
CA ASP A 77 -4.86 0.40 -0.55
C ASP A 77 -4.64 -0.98 -1.18
N GLN A 78 -3.67 -1.09 -2.10
CA GLN A 78 -3.27 -2.39 -2.66
C GLN A 78 -2.74 -3.35 -1.59
N LEU A 79 -1.95 -2.87 -0.64
CA LEU A 79 -1.42 -3.68 0.44
C LEU A 79 -2.49 -4.08 1.47
N GLN A 80 -3.52 -3.25 1.68
CA GLN A 80 -4.69 -3.62 2.49
C GLN A 80 -5.47 -4.77 1.84
N GLN A 81 -5.67 -4.72 0.52
CA GLN A 81 -6.36 -5.77 -0.24
C GLN A 81 -5.51 -7.03 -0.38
N GLN A 82 -4.21 -6.88 -0.56
CA GLN A 82 -3.24 -7.95 -0.79
C GLN A 82 -1.99 -7.75 0.08
N PRO A 83 -2.02 -8.18 1.35
CA PRO A 83 -0.90 -7.96 2.29
C PRO A 83 0.43 -8.58 1.85
N GLY A 84 0.40 -9.60 0.98
CA GLY A 84 1.57 -10.25 0.41
C GLY A 84 2.09 -9.62 -0.89
N ASN A 85 1.53 -8.49 -1.35
CA ASN A 85 1.95 -7.86 -2.61
C ASN A 85 3.34 -7.20 -2.49
N VAL A 86 4.36 -7.98 -2.86
CA VAL A 86 5.77 -7.58 -2.77
C VAL A 86 6.08 -6.37 -3.65
N ASP A 87 5.47 -6.27 -4.84
CA ASP A 87 5.76 -5.17 -5.76
C ASP A 87 5.22 -3.84 -5.23
N ALA A 88 3.99 -3.83 -4.71
CA ALA A 88 3.42 -2.65 -4.05
C ALA A 88 4.25 -2.23 -2.84
N ALA A 89 4.69 -3.19 -2.01
CA ALA A 89 5.51 -2.91 -0.84
C ALA A 89 6.86 -2.30 -1.20
N ILE A 90 7.52 -2.82 -2.24
CA ILE A 90 8.83 -2.27 -2.68
C ILE A 90 8.65 -0.85 -3.25
N GLN A 91 7.59 -0.60 -4.01
CA GLN A 91 7.31 0.74 -4.53
C GLN A 91 7.00 1.72 -3.40
N LEU A 92 6.14 1.33 -2.45
CA LEU A 92 5.83 2.17 -1.28
C LEU A 92 7.08 2.41 -0.42
N THR A 93 7.92 1.39 -0.22
CA THR A 93 9.20 1.52 0.49
C THR A 93 10.09 2.57 -0.18
N LYS A 94 10.21 2.57 -1.51
CA LYS A 94 10.99 3.56 -2.25
C LYS A 94 10.43 4.98 -2.07
N ALA A 95 9.11 5.15 -2.16
CA ALA A 95 8.45 6.43 -1.96
C ALA A 95 8.69 6.96 -0.54
N LEU A 96 8.54 6.12 0.48
CA LEU A 96 8.78 6.48 1.88
C LEU A 96 10.24 6.85 2.15
N LEU A 97 11.20 6.13 1.55
CA LEU A 97 12.62 6.46 1.65
C LEU A 97 12.95 7.80 1.00
N ALA A 98 12.34 8.12 -0.14
CA ALA A 98 12.49 9.43 -0.79
C ALA A 98 12.02 10.57 0.12
N ARG A 99 11.00 10.32 0.94
CA ARG A 99 10.50 11.24 1.98
C ARG A 99 11.26 11.18 3.30
N LYS A 100 12.34 10.40 3.38
CA LYS A 100 13.13 10.19 4.60
C LYS A 100 12.34 9.57 5.76
N LEU A 101 11.43 8.66 5.45
CA LEU A 101 10.57 7.92 6.39
C LEU A 101 10.97 6.43 6.49
N PRO A 102 12.21 6.10 6.89
CA PRO A 102 12.68 4.70 6.89
C PRO A 102 11.97 3.81 7.90
N LYS A 103 11.44 4.38 8.99
CA LYS A 103 10.67 3.60 9.99
C LYS A 103 9.38 3.07 9.39
N GLU A 104 8.64 3.91 8.65
CA GLU A 104 7.42 3.48 7.96
C GLU A 104 7.75 2.45 6.85
N ALA A 105 8.84 2.66 6.12
CA ALA A 105 9.31 1.70 5.12
C ALA A 105 9.59 0.31 5.73
N LEU A 106 10.18 0.24 6.93
CA LEU A 106 10.38 -1.02 7.64
C LEU A 106 9.05 -1.67 8.02
N GLN A 107 8.07 -0.89 8.52
CA GLN A 107 6.74 -1.41 8.89
C GLN A 107 6.02 -2.03 7.69
N VAL A 108 6.09 -1.39 6.52
CA VAL A 108 5.51 -1.93 5.27
C VAL A 108 6.12 -3.28 4.92
N LEU A 109 7.45 -3.39 4.96
CA LEU A 109 8.16 -4.64 4.65
C LEU A 109 7.91 -5.73 5.71
N ASP A 110 7.76 -5.36 6.97
CA ASP A 110 7.40 -6.28 8.04
C ASP A 110 6.00 -6.87 7.83
N GLY A 111 5.02 -6.05 7.43
CA GLY A 111 3.69 -6.50 7.09
C GLY A 111 3.69 -7.54 5.97
N VAL A 112 4.47 -7.30 4.91
CA VAL A 112 4.60 -8.28 3.81
C VAL A 112 5.30 -9.56 4.25
N LEU A 113 6.30 -9.48 5.14
CA LEU A 113 6.98 -10.67 5.65
C LEU A 113 6.10 -11.52 6.58
N ILE A 114 5.08 -10.95 7.22
CA ILE A 114 4.07 -11.71 7.94
C ILE A 114 3.22 -12.54 6.96
N ALA A 115 2.80 -11.95 5.84
CA ALA A 115 1.99 -12.61 4.83
C ALA A 115 2.79 -13.60 3.96
N ALA A 116 4.07 -13.29 3.69
CA ALA A 116 4.98 -14.08 2.85
C ALA A 116 6.36 -14.24 3.54
N PRO A 117 6.46 -15.07 4.58
CA PRO A 117 7.70 -15.26 5.34
C PRO A 117 8.82 -15.79 4.44
N GLY A 118 9.92 -15.06 4.40
CA GLY A 118 11.09 -15.47 3.65
C GLY A 118 11.02 -15.18 2.15
N ASN A 119 10.17 -14.26 1.70
CA ASN A 119 10.27 -13.71 0.36
C ASN A 119 11.59 -12.98 0.19
N LEU A 120 12.41 -13.44 -0.77
CA LEU A 120 13.79 -12.96 -0.95
C LEU A 120 13.87 -11.48 -1.31
N ARG A 121 12.94 -11.00 -2.15
CA ARG A 121 12.92 -9.59 -2.55
C ARG A 121 12.59 -8.68 -1.36
N THR A 122 11.65 -9.12 -0.50
CA THR A 122 11.27 -8.37 0.70
C THR A 122 12.39 -8.40 1.75
N LEU A 123 13.05 -9.57 1.97
CA LEU A 123 14.21 -9.66 2.86
C LEU A 123 15.33 -8.74 2.41
N ASN A 124 15.63 -8.74 1.10
CA ASN A 124 16.63 -7.85 0.52
C ASN A 124 16.27 -6.38 0.70
N ALA A 125 15.03 -5.99 0.38
CA ALA A 125 14.57 -4.60 0.54
C ALA A 125 14.66 -4.15 1.99
N LYS A 126 14.25 -4.99 2.95
CA LYS A 126 14.36 -4.70 4.39
C LYS A 126 15.81 -4.54 4.83
N GLY A 127 16.72 -5.41 4.32
CA GLY A 127 18.16 -5.28 4.56
C GLY A 127 18.70 -3.92 4.10
N VAL A 128 18.33 -3.48 2.89
CA VAL A 128 18.72 -2.17 2.36
C VAL A 128 18.22 -1.01 3.24
N VAL A 129 16.97 -1.06 3.70
CA VAL A 129 16.43 -0.02 4.59
C VAL A 129 17.16 -0.01 5.93
N LEU A 130 17.50 -1.18 6.47
CA LEU A 130 18.28 -1.28 7.71
C LEU A 130 19.70 -0.69 7.55
N ASP A 131 20.34 -0.93 6.41
CA ASP A 131 21.64 -0.32 6.10
C ASP A 131 21.55 1.21 6.04
N ILE A 132 20.50 1.75 5.43
CA ILE A 132 20.22 3.20 5.41
C ILE A 132 20.05 3.75 6.84
N CYS A 133 19.50 2.95 7.74
CA CYS A 133 19.35 3.31 9.15
C CYS A 133 20.61 3.08 10.01
N GLY A 134 21.73 2.67 9.42
CA GLY A 134 22.97 2.33 10.13
C GLY A 134 22.89 1.03 10.95
N ARG A 135 21.84 0.23 10.74
CA ARG A 135 21.62 -1.06 11.44
C ARG A 135 22.23 -2.22 10.67
N HIS A 136 23.53 -2.10 10.36
CA HIS A 136 24.25 -3.01 9.45
C HIS A 136 24.21 -4.47 9.89
N GLY A 137 24.43 -4.77 11.17
CA GLY A 137 24.36 -6.14 11.68
C GLY A 137 23.01 -6.81 11.44
N ALA A 138 21.89 -6.06 11.60
CA ALA A 138 20.55 -6.56 11.31
C ALA A 138 20.33 -6.77 9.79
N ALA A 139 20.85 -5.87 8.94
CA ALA A 139 20.81 -6.01 7.50
C ALA A 139 21.55 -7.28 7.02
N GLN A 140 22.78 -7.50 7.53
CA GLN A 140 23.60 -8.66 7.23
C GLN A 140 22.90 -9.98 7.59
N ALA A 141 22.16 -10.00 8.73
CA ALA A 141 21.39 -11.19 9.12
C ALA A 141 20.32 -11.53 8.06
N LEU A 142 19.61 -10.51 7.51
CA LEU A 142 18.59 -10.71 6.48
C LEU A 142 19.21 -11.15 5.14
N TYR A 143 20.33 -10.56 4.73
CA TYR A 143 21.02 -10.99 3.51
C TYR A 143 21.51 -12.44 3.63
N ARG A 144 22.09 -12.82 4.77
CA ARG A 144 22.49 -14.22 5.01
C ARG A 144 21.30 -15.16 5.04
N GLN A 145 20.15 -14.72 5.60
CA GLN A 145 18.92 -15.49 5.56
C GLN A 145 18.43 -15.71 4.11
N ALA A 146 18.47 -14.69 3.28
CA ALA A 146 18.10 -14.79 1.87
C ALA A 146 19.07 -15.68 1.08
N LEU A 147 20.38 -15.56 1.32
CA LEU A 147 21.42 -16.36 0.67
C LEU A 147 21.35 -17.86 1.04
N ARG A 148 20.79 -18.24 2.20
CA ARG A 148 20.53 -19.66 2.49
C ARG A 148 19.53 -20.29 1.52
N LYS A 149 18.62 -19.49 0.93
CA LYS A 149 17.65 -19.97 -0.07
C LYS A 149 18.20 -19.89 -1.48
N GLU A 150 18.96 -18.84 -1.78
CA GLU A 150 19.60 -18.61 -3.09
C GLU A 150 21.08 -18.25 -2.91
N PRO A 151 21.97 -19.24 -2.69
CA PRO A 151 23.40 -18.98 -2.44
C PRO A 151 24.12 -18.27 -3.59
N GLY A 152 23.65 -18.45 -4.83
CA GLY A 152 24.22 -17.83 -6.03
C GLY A 152 23.66 -16.44 -6.37
N ASN A 153 22.80 -15.88 -5.55
CA ASN A 153 22.18 -14.58 -5.85
C ASN A 153 23.19 -13.43 -5.68
N GLN A 154 23.76 -12.98 -6.80
CA GLN A 154 24.82 -11.97 -6.83
C GLN A 154 24.40 -10.64 -6.19
N MET A 155 23.13 -10.25 -6.32
CA MET A 155 22.63 -9.01 -5.70
C MET A 155 22.70 -9.09 -4.17
N LEU A 156 22.31 -10.23 -3.59
CA LEU A 156 22.38 -10.45 -2.14
C LEU A 156 23.82 -10.51 -1.63
N VAL A 157 24.73 -11.14 -2.39
CA VAL A 157 26.17 -11.16 -2.08
C VAL A 157 26.73 -9.74 -2.08
N ASN A 158 26.44 -8.96 -3.10
CA ASN A 158 26.90 -7.57 -3.21
C ASN A 158 26.37 -6.70 -2.08
N ASN A 159 25.09 -6.83 -1.72
CA ASN A 159 24.48 -6.08 -0.62
C ASN A 159 25.09 -6.48 0.74
N LEU A 160 25.32 -7.78 0.96
CA LEU A 160 26.00 -8.25 2.17
C LEU A 160 27.42 -7.67 2.30
N ASN A 161 28.20 -7.74 1.22
CA ASN A 161 29.58 -7.20 1.22
C ASN A 161 29.59 -5.69 1.45
N ARG A 162 28.66 -4.96 0.83
CA ARG A 162 28.51 -3.52 1.06
C ARG A 162 28.15 -3.22 2.52
N SER A 163 27.22 -3.99 3.11
CA SER A 163 26.80 -3.81 4.49
C SER A 163 27.95 -4.09 5.48
N LEU A 164 28.78 -5.12 5.21
CA LEU A 164 29.98 -5.40 6.00
C LEU A 164 30.97 -4.22 5.97
N ALA A 165 31.24 -3.67 4.78
CA ALA A 165 32.13 -2.52 4.63
C ALA A 165 31.60 -1.25 5.33
N LEU A 166 30.28 -1.04 5.36
CA LEU A 166 29.66 0.06 6.07
C LEU A 166 29.78 -0.10 7.58
N ASP A 167 29.60 -1.31 8.09
CA ASP A 167 29.71 -1.64 9.52
C ASP A 167 31.14 -1.41 10.03
N GLU A 168 32.14 -1.89 9.31
CA GLU A 168 33.56 -1.65 9.62
C GLU A 168 33.90 -0.14 9.64
N LYS A 169 33.35 0.63 8.69
CA LYS A 169 33.56 2.06 8.63
C LYS A 169 32.90 2.79 9.81
N SER A 170 31.69 2.38 10.21
CA SER A 170 30.99 2.97 11.35
C SER A 170 31.68 2.62 12.67
N GLY A 171 32.19 1.40 12.83
CA GLY A 171 32.95 0.95 14.01
C GLY A 171 34.26 1.72 14.17
N ARG A 172 34.95 2.05 13.08
CA ARG A 172 36.17 2.89 13.12
C ARG A 172 35.91 4.36 13.44
N SER A 173 34.71 4.87 13.12
CA SER A 173 34.33 6.26 13.36
C SER A 173 33.74 6.51 14.76
N ALA A 174 33.43 5.46 15.51
CA ALA A 174 32.95 5.58 16.87
C ALA A 174 34.12 5.96 17.79
N PRO A 175 34.07 7.09 18.56
CA PRO A 175 35.09 7.42 19.53
C PRO A 175 35.16 6.26 20.56
N ALA A 176 36.39 5.84 20.88
CA ALA A 176 36.61 4.85 21.91
C ALA A 176 35.88 5.27 23.18
N ARG A 177 34.81 4.54 23.56
CA ARG A 177 34.15 4.76 24.85
C ARG A 177 35.21 4.48 25.92
N SER A 178 35.74 5.55 26.52
CA SER A 178 36.56 5.48 27.73
C SER A 178 35.78 4.68 28.77
N ARG A 179 36.33 3.55 29.20
CA ARG A 179 35.86 2.79 30.34
C ARG A 179 36.19 3.53 31.63
#